data_28c0103f66ecb36ee4af9c3366500970
#
_entry.id   28c0103f66ecb36ee4af9c3366500970
#
_cell.length_a   1.000
_cell.length_b   1.000
_cell.length_c   1.000
_cell.angle_alpha   90.00
_cell.angle_beta   90.00
_cell.angle_gamma   90.00
#
_symmetry.space_group_name_H-M   'P 1'
#
loop_
_entity.id
_entity.type
_entity.pdbx_description
1 polymer ?
#
loop_
_entity_poly.entity_id
_entity_poly.type
_entity_poly.pdbx_seq_one_letter_code
_entity_poly.pdbx_strand_id
1 'polypeptide(L)'
;DFGTLLGYYRENDFISHDLDMDFGIQVSSLEEFEVIEKYLAENGFKRTKEFYFDRDLVELSYSYKGLNVDFIVYKKEDDKVSSDTIFFMTNALGNPTRYEVYHYEIPFSGLKECDFKNLKVKVPANTEEYLRTLYGEDFKTPNTNYNWKENPIYKSGNAELAEVVLKKN
;
A
#
# COMPACT_ATOMS: atom_id res chain seq x y z
N ASP A 1 6.66 0.50 -1.45
CA ASP A 1 5.97 1.60 -0.79
C ASP A 1 6.07 1.44 0.73
N PHE A 2 5.55 2.35 1.53
CA PHE A 2 5.47 2.30 3.00
C PHE A 2 6.72 1.68 3.67
N GLY A 3 6.57 0.66 4.49
CA GLY A 3 7.65 -0.02 5.20
C GLY A 3 8.72 -0.57 4.27
N THR A 4 8.34 -1.14 3.15
CA THR A 4 9.25 -1.64 2.11
C THR A 4 10.13 -0.52 1.53
N LEU A 5 9.56 0.65 1.22
CA LEU A 5 10.31 1.81 0.72
C LEU A 5 11.19 2.43 1.81
N LEU A 6 10.69 2.49 3.04
CA LEU A 6 11.43 3.01 4.19
C LEU A 6 12.66 2.17 4.48
N GLY A 7 12.54 0.84 4.46
CA GLY A 7 13.66 -0.08 4.64
C GLY A 7 14.72 0.07 3.54
N TYR A 8 14.28 0.13 2.28
CA TYR A 8 15.18 0.43 1.17
C TYR A 8 15.95 1.73 1.41
N TYR A 9 15.27 2.80 1.78
CA TYR A 9 15.90 4.12 1.92
C TYR A 9 16.85 4.20 3.10
N ARG A 10 16.50 3.63 4.25
CA ARG A 10 17.27 3.73 5.49
C ARG A 10 18.42 2.73 5.58
N GLU A 11 18.14 1.49 5.15
CA GLU A 11 18.98 0.33 5.47
C GLU A 11 19.53 -0.34 4.21
N ASN A 12 19.06 0.05 3.02
CA ASN A 12 19.23 -0.68 1.76
C ASN A 12 18.85 -2.17 1.92
N ASP A 13 17.86 -2.41 2.79
CA ASP A 13 17.33 -3.72 3.12
C ASP A 13 15.83 -3.63 3.48
N PHE A 14 15.18 -4.77 3.66
CA PHE A 14 13.87 -4.85 4.29
C PHE A 14 13.97 -4.58 5.79
N ILE A 15 12.95 -3.97 6.37
CA ILE A 15 12.87 -3.82 7.82
C ILE A 15 12.66 -5.21 8.44
N SER A 16 13.53 -5.62 9.35
CA SER A 16 13.64 -7.02 9.81
C SER A 16 12.40 -7.57 10.53
N HIS A 17 11.54 -6.69 11.05
CA HIS A 17 10.29 -7.06 11.74
C HIS A 17 9.04 -6.75 10.90
N ASP A 18 9.21 -6.27 9.68
CA ASP A 18 8.12 -6.06 8.74
C ASP A 18 7.66 -7.41 8.16
N LEU A 19 6.36 -7.66 8.17
CA LEU A 19 5.77 -8.95 7.79
C LEU A 19 4.97 -8.87 6.48
N ASP A 20 5.06 -7.75 5.81
CA ASP A 20 4.40 -7.47 4.53
C ASP A 20 5.33 -6.75 3.56
N MET A 21 4.87 -6.64 2.33
CA MET A 21 5.53 -5.87 1.28
C MET A 21 4.49 -5.02 0.57
N ASP A 22 4.73 -3.71 0.52
CA ASP A 22 3.84 -2.75 -0.10
C ASP A 22 4.38 -2.25 -1.44
N PHE A 23 3.53 -2.26 -2.45
CA PHE A 23 3.81 -1.72 -3.78
C PHE A 23 2.75 -0.70 -4.16
N GLY A 24 3.17 0.49 -4.60
CA GLY A 24 2.28 1.46 -5.22
C GLY A 24 2.09 1.15 -6.70
N ILE A 25 0.86 1.14 -7.16
CA ILE A 25 0.50 0.95 -8.58
C ILE A 25 -0.46 2.04 -9.06
N GLN A 26 -0.48 2.26 -10.37
CA GLN A 26 -1.42 3.17 -11.03
C GLN A 26 -2.20 2.36 -12.06
N VAL A 27 -3.39 1.95 -11.69
CA VAL A 27 -4.36 1.25 -12.55
C VAL A 27 -5.75 1.82 -12.28
N SER A 28 -6.61 1.85 -13.29
CA SER A 28 -7.98 2.39 -13.17
C SER A 28 -9.01 1.29 -12.87
N SER A 29 -8.65 0.03 -13.09
CA SER A 29 -9.55 -1.11 -12.89
C SER A 29 -8.80 -2.42 -12.69
N LEU A 30 -9.53 -3.46 -12.28
CA LEU A 30 -8.99 -4.81 -12.18
C LEU A 30 -8.51 -5.34 -13.54
N GLU A 31 -9.19 -5.02 -14.63
CA GLU A 31 -8.83 -5.47 -15.98
C GLU A 31 -7.43 -4.98 -16.39
N GLU A 32 -7.07 -3.75 -16.00
CA GLU A 32 -5.70 -3.24 -16.23
C GLU A 32 -4.66 -3.99 -15.41
N PHE A 33 -5.04 -4.56 -14.27
CA PHE A 33 -4.16 -5.35 -13.42
C PHE A 33 -4.04 -6.82 -13.85
N GLU A 34 -4.90 -7.32 -14.74
CA GLU A 34 -4.96 -8.76 -15.13
C GLU A 34 -3.61 -9.33 -15.61
N VAL A 35 -2.82 -8.57 -16.34
CA VAL A 35 -1.51 -9.04 -16.82
C VAL A 35 -0.56 -9.31 -15.65
N ILE A 36 -0.53 -8.41 -14.66
CA ILE A 36 0.27 -8.56 -13.45
C ILE A 36 -0.28 -9.73 -12.64
N GLU A 37 -1.59 -9.81 -12.48
CA GLU A 37 -2.25 -10.87 -11.73
C GLU A 37 -1.98 -12.26 -12.28
N LYS A 38 -2.05 -12.42 -13.59
CA LYS A 38 -1.71 -13.71 -14.24
C LYS A 38 -0.29 -14.13 -13.87
N TYR A 39 0.66 -13.22 -13.97
CA TYR A 39 2.05 -13.49 -13.60
C TYR A 39 2.18 -13.84 -12.11
N LEU A 40 1.51 -13.12 -11.22
CA LEU A 40 1.50 -13.41 -9.78
C LEU A 40 0.94 -14.80 -9.50
N ALA A 41 -0.20 -15.15 -10.11
CA ALA A 41 -0.85 -16.46 -9.93
C ALA A 41 0.04 -17.61 -10.43
N GLU A 42 0.66 -17.47 -11.62
CA GLU A 42 1.59 -18.45 -12.19
C GLU A 42 2.83 -18.66 -11.30
N ASN A 43 3.22 -17.65 -10.50
CA ASN A 43 4.33 -17.73 -9.55
C ASN A 43 3.92 -18.04 -8.11
N GLY A 44 2.67 -18.46 -7.88
CA GLY A 44 2.19 -18.99 -6.61
C GLY A 44 1.67 -17.94 -5.62
N PHE A 45 1.49 -16.69 -6.04
CA PHE A 45 0.78 -15.69 -5.26
C PHE A 45 -0.73 -15.98 -5.30
N LYS A 46 -1.39 -15.81 -4.17
CA LYS A 46 -2.84 -15.98 -4.04
C LYS A 46 -3.48 -14.69 -3.60
N ARG A 47 -4.39 -14.15 -4.39
CA ARG A 47 -5.18 -12.98 -4.02
C ARG A 47 -6.08 -13.32 -2.84
N THR A 48 -6.00 -12.52 -1.77
CA THR A 48 -6.71 -12.75 -0.50
C THR A 48 -7.80 -11.72 -0.27
N LYS A 49 -7.57 -10.46 -0.67
CA LYS A 49 -8.52 -9.36 -0.45
C LYS A 49 -8.51 -8.37 -1.62
N GLU A 50 -9.63 -7.71 -1.80
CA GLU A 50 -9.80 -6.53 -2.63
C GLU A 50 -10.48 -5.47 -1.79
N PHE A 51 -10.03 -4.23 -1.89
CA PHE A 51 -10.57 -3.10 -1.16
C PHE A 51 -11.09 -2.05 -2.14
N TYR A 52 -12.30 -1.58 -1.91
CA TYR A 52 -12.96 -0.59 -2.73
C TYR A 52 -13.44 0.57 -1.88
N PHE A 53 -13.27 1.79 -2.38
CA PHE A 53 -13.86 3.00 -1.82
C PHE A 53 -14.65 3.73 -2.91
N ASP A 54 -15.92 3.99 -2.67
CA ASP A 54 -16.88 4.54 -3.65
C ASP A 54 -16.83 3.83 -5.02
N ARG A 55 -16.72 2.48 -5.00
CA ARG A 55 -16.58 1.58 -6.15
C ARG A 55 -15.23 1.59 -6.85
N ASP A 56 -14.32 2.49 -6.48
CA ASP A 56 -12.97 2.49 -7.02
C ASP A 56 -12.10 1.48 -6.25
N LEU A 57 -11.31 0.72 -7.00
CA LEU A 57 -10.31 -0.17 -6.40
C LEU A 57 -9.21 0.67 -5.75
N VAL A 58 -8.91 0.41 -4.47
CA VAL A 58 -7.88 1.15 -3.71
C VAL A 58 -6.74 0.26 -3.24
N GLU A 59 -6.97 -1.06 -3.09
CA GLU A 59 -5.91 -1.99 -2.68
C GLU A 59 -6.23 -3.42 -3.09
N LEU A 60 -5.18 -4.20 -3.42
CA LEU A 60 -5.22 -5.64 -3.64
C LEU A 60 -4.21 -6.33 -2.73
N SER A 61 -4.67 -7.25 -1.89
CA SER A 61 -3.81 -8.06 -1.03
C SER A 61 -3.59 -9.45 -1.57
N TYR A 62 -2.34 -9.91 -1.51
CA TYR A 62 -1.92 -11.26 -1.87
C TYR A 62 -1.21 -11.94 -0.70
N SER A 63 -1.16 -13.26 -0.75
CA SER A 63 -0.34 -14.09 0.10
C SER A 63 0.65 -14.88 -0.75
N TYR A 64 1.92 -14.91 -0.33
CA TYR A 64 2.97 -15.71 -0.95
C TYR A 64 3.86 -16.33 0.13
N LYS A 65 3.81 -17.64 0.29
CA LYS A 65 4.62 -18.41 1.27
C LYS A 65 4.55 -17.85 2.70
N GLY A 66 3.38 -17.34 3.09
CA GLY A 66 3.16 -16.77 4.42
C GLY A 66 3.49 -15.27 4.55
N LEU A 67 4.02 -14.64 3.52
CA LEU A 67 4.20 -13.20 3.42
C LEU A 67 2.95 -12.56 2.86
N ASN A 68 2.54 -11.42 3.40
CA ASN A 68 1.55 -10.56 2.77
C ASN A 68 2.21 -9.65 1.74
N VAL A 69 1.52 -9.42 0.63
CA VAL A 69 1.98 -8.51 -0.43
C VAL A 69 0.79 -7.66 -0.84
N ASP A 70 0.90 -6.36 -0.63
CA ASP A 70 -0.17 -5.42 -0.85
C ASP A 70 0.16 -4.46 -2.01
N PHE A 71 -0.79 -4.30 -2.92
CA PHE A 71 -0.71 -3.36 -4.04
C PHE A 71 -1.69 -2.23 -3.79
N ILE A 72 -1.15 -1.08 -3.41
CA ILE A 72 -1.91 0.15 -3.17
C ILE A 72 -2.15 0.84 -4.49
N VAL A 73 -3.42 1.10 -4.82
CA VAL A 73 -3.81 1.77 -6.06
C VAL A 73 -3.82 3.27 -5.85
N TYR A 74 -2.98 3.97 -6.59
CA TYR A 74 -2.86 5.41 -6.52
C TYR A 74 -3.57 6.10 -7.69
N LYS A 75 -4.35 7.12 -7.39
CA LYS A 75 -4.79 8.14 -8.33
C LYS A 75 -3.69 9.19 -8.44
N LYS A 76 -3.23 9.47 -9.67
CA LYS A 76 -2.23 10.51 -9.91
C LYS A 76 -2.90 11.80 -10.31
N GLU A 77 -2.53 12.87 -9.64
CA GLU A 77 -2.91 14.25 -9.96
C GLU A 77 -1.63 15.08 -9.99
N ASP A 78 -1.39 15.80 -11.08
CA ASP A 78 -0.24 16.70 -11.31
C ASP A 78 1.06 16.30 -10.54
N ASP A 79 1.27 16.88 -9.36
CA ASP A 79 2.46 16.75 -8.52
C ASP A 79 2.25 15.85 -7.29
N LYS A 80 1.14 15.12 -7.20
CA LYS A 80 0.81 14.23 -6.08
C LYS A 80 0.17 12.93 -6.53
N VAL A 81 0.16 11.97 -5.62
CA VAL A 81 -0.66 10.76 -5.69
C VAL A 81 -1.55 10.69 -4.46
N SER A 82 -2.74 10.12 -4.63
CA SER A 82 -3.70 9.91 -3.55
C SER A 82 -4.20 8.48 -3.52
N SER A 83 -4.58 7.99 -2.35
CA SER A 83 -5.28 6.73 -2.17
C SER A 83 -6.11 6.76 -0.89
N ASP A 84 -6.88 5.69 -0.70
CA ASP A 84 -7.66 5.45 0.51
C ASP A 84 -7.20 4.13 1.13
N THR A 85 -6.95 4.14 2.44
CA THR A 85 -6.70 2.90 3.18
C THR A 85 -7.93 2.52 4.00
N ILE A 86 -8.27 1.23 4.00
CA ILE A 86 -9.48 0.71 4.62
C ILE A 86 -9.11 -0.35 5.65
N PHE A 87 -9.48 -0.11 6.89
CA PHE A 87 -9.43 -1.11 7.95
C PHE A 87 -10.83 -1.67 8.20
N PHE A 88 -10.91 -2.91 8.62
CA PHE A 88 -12.18 -3.55 8.94
C PHE A 88 -12.03 -4.56 10.07
N MET A 89 -13.14 -4.82 10.75
CA MET A 89 -13.27 -5.95 11.66
C MET A 89 -14.07 -7.05 10.97
N THR A 90 -13.93 -8.28 11.42
CA THR A 90 -14.77 -9.39 10.97
C THR A 90 -15.75 -9.80 12.07
N ASN A 91 -16.95 -10.21 11.66
CA ASN A 91 -17.91 -10.85 12.56
C ASN A 91 -17.53 -12.33 12.84
N ALA A 92 -18.32 -13.01 13.66
CA ALA A 92 -18.08 -14.42 14.00
C ALA A 92 -18.10 -15.39 12.80
N LEU A 93 -18.67 -14.98 11.68
CA LEU A 93 -18.70 -15.75 10.42
C LEU A 93 -17.52 -15.41 9.49
N GLY A 94 -16.61 -14.51 9.93
CA GLY A 94 -15.48 -14.04 9.15
C GLY A 94 -15.82 -13.00 8.07
N ASN A 95 -17.03 -12.45 8.03
CA ASN A 95 -17.42 -11.42 7.06
C ASN A 95 -16.91 -10.05 7.52
N PRO A 96 -16.41 -9.21 6.60
CA PRO A 96 -16.03 -7.84 6.90
C PRO A 96 -17.19 -7.02 7.48
N THR A 97 -16.91 -6.29 8.53
CA THR A 97 -17.84 -5.39 9.20
C THR A 97 -17.08 -4.19 9.76
N ARG A 98 -17.77 -3.12 10.09
CA ARG A 98 -17.19 -1.97 10.79
C ARG A 98 -15.89 -1.47 10.15
N TYR A 99 -16.05 -0.68 9.10
CA TYR A 99 -14.93 -0.10 8.37
C TYR A 99 -14.42 1.18 9.03
N GLU A 100 -13.11 1.44 8.89
CA GLU A 100 -12.48 2.73 9.10
C GLU A 100 -11.75 3.07 7.80
N VAL A 101 -11.96 4.27 7.27
CA VAL A 101 -11.37 4.75 6.02
C VAL A 101 -10.53 5.98 6.30
N TYR A 102 -9.36 6.04 5.68
CA TYR A 102 -8.50 7.21 5.73
C TYR A 102 -8.00 7.56 4.34
N HIS A 103 -8.35 8.74 3.89
CA HIS A 103 -7.82 9.33 2.66
C HIS A 103 -6.47 9.99 2.93
N TYR A 104 -5.52 9.86 1.99
CA TYR A 104 -4.23 10.51 2.08
C TYR A 104 -3.69 10.91 0.71
N GLU A 105 -2.87 11.98 0.70
CA GLU A 105 -2.20 12.51 -0.47
C GLU A 105 -0.71 12.66 -0.18
N ILE A 106 0.14 12.31 -1.16
CA ILE A 106 1.59 12.37 -1.03
C ILE A 106 2.18 13.11 -2.22
N PRO A 107 3.11 14.07 -2.05
CA PRO A 107 3.84 14.68 -3.15
C PRO A 107 4.54 13.62 -4.00
N PHE A 108 4.39 13.71 -5.32
CA PHE A 108 4.93 12.72 -6.25
C PHE A 108 5.42 13.36 -7.54
N SER A 109 6.72 13.30 -7.79
CA SER A 109 7.37 13.87 -8.97
C SER A 109 7.75 12.85 -10.05
N GLY A 110 7.07 11.69 -10.04
CA GLY A 110 7.37 10.58 -10.95
C GLY A 110 8.25 9.51 -10.30
N LEU A 111 8.73 8.57 -11.12
CA LEU A 111 9.53 7.43 -10.68
C LEU A 111 10.96 7.56 -11.18
N LYS A 112 11.92 7.06 -10.40
CA LYS A 112 13.30 6.81 -10.80
C LYS A 112 13.65 5.34 -10.59
N GLU A 113 14.53 4.83 -11.45
CA GLU A 113 15.10 3.48 -11.29
C GLU A 113 16.26 3.49 -10.29
N CYS A 114 16.35 2.45 -9.48
CA CYS A 114 17.45 2.23 -8.55
C CYS A 114 17.76 0.75 -8.39
N ASP A 115 18.92 0.43 -7.83
CA ASP A 115 19.30 -0.94 -7.48
C ASP A 115 18.84 -1.28 -6.06
N PHE A 116 18.19 -2.42 -5.89
CA PHE A 116 17.80 -2.96 -4.59
C PHE A 116 17.88 -4.50 -4.61
N LYS A 117 18.70 -5.09 -3.74
CA LYS A 117 18.87 -6.56 -3.63
C LYS A 117 19.12 -7.25 -4.98
N ASN A 118 20.00 -6.72 -5.81
CA ASN A 118 20.32 -7.20 -7.17
C ASN A 118 19.17 -7.11 -8.19
N LEU A 119 18.14 -6.34 -7.88
CA LEU A 119 17.02 -6.05 -8.77
C LEU A 119 17.04 -4.57 -9.16
N LYS A 120 16.55 -4.27 -10.37
CA LYS A 120 16.18 -2.91 -10.77
C LYS A 120 14.74 -2.67 -10.31
N VAL A 121 14.55 -1.68 -9.46
CA VAL A 121 13.23 -1.30 -8.92
C VAL A 121 12.95 0.16 -9.21
N LYS A 122 11.68 0.53 -9.21
CA LYS A 122 11.24 1.91 -9.35
C LYS A 122 10.77 2.45 -8.02
N VAL A 123 11.25 3.63 -7.64
CA VAL A 123 10.84 4.35 -6.43
C VAL A 123 10.42 5.78 -6.80
N PRO A 124 9.65 6.48 -5.94
CA PRO A 124 9.34 7.90 -6.16
C PRO A 124 10.64 8.70 -6.39
N ALA A 125 10.65 9.56 -7.40
CA ALA A 125 11.85 10.36 -7.71
C ALA A 125 12.20 11.31 -6.55
N ASN A 126 11.18 11.82 -5.85
CA ASN A 126 11.27 12.61 -4.61
C ASN A 126 11.17 11.72 -3.35
N THR A 127 11.87 10.58 -3.30
CA THR A 127 11.75 9.56 -2.24
C THR A 127 11.83 10.14 -0.83
N GLU A 128 12.72 11.09 -0.58
CA GLU A 128 12.90 11.68 0.75
C GLU A 128 11.68 12.50 1.20
N GLU A 129 11.14 13.34 0.33
CA GLU A 129 9.92 14.10 0.59
C GLU A 129 8.72 13.18 0.76
N TYR A 130 8.60 12.15 -0.07
CA TYR A 130 7.57 11.12 -0.01
C TYR A 130 7.56 10.43 1.38
N LEU A 131 8.72 9.95 1.83
CA LEU A 131 8.86 9.29 3.13
C LEU A 131 8.67 10.26 4.31
N ARG A 132 9.14 11.51 4.18
CA ARG A 132 8.91 12.53 5.20
C ARG A 132 7.41 12.82 5.37
N THR A 133 6.66 12.85 4.28
CA THR A 133 5.20 13.03 4.31
C THR A 133 4.52 11.86 5.04
N LEU A 134 4.94 10.61 4.77
CA LEU A 134 4.36 9.42 5.38
C LEU A 134 4.73 9.24 6.86
N TYR A 135 5.96 9.60 7.25
CA TYR A 135 6.52 9.21 8.55
C TYR A 135 6.96 10.39 9.43
N GLY A 136 6.91 11.62 8.92
CA GLY A 136 7.37 12.84 9.62
C GLY A 136 8.86 13.14 9.40
N GLU A 137 9.31 14.25 9.98
CA GLU A 137 10.68 14.78 9.76
C GLU A 137 11.78 13.80 10.21
N ASP A 138 11.53 13.07 11.28
CA ASP A 138 12.49 12.14 11.88
C ASP A 138 12.47 10.73 11.26
N PHE A 139 11.86 10.54 10.09
CA PHE A 139 11.66 9.22 9.46
C PHE A 139 12.96 8.42 9.26
N LYS A 140 14.12 9.09 9.23
CA LYS A 140 15.43 8.43 9.13
C LYS A 140 15.83 7.67 10.40
N THR A 141 15.23 8.03 11.54
CA THR A 141 15.48 7.40 12.83
C THR A 141 14.40 6.38 13.14
N PRO A 142 14.73 5.10 13.44
CA PRO A 142 13.75 4.11 13.83
C PRO A 142 12.93 4.56 15.05
N ASN A 143 11.62 4.54 14.92
CA ASN A 143 10.67 4.87 15.98
C ASN A 143 9.67 3.72 16.18
N THR A 144 9.85 2.95 17.24
CA THR A 144 8.99 1.81 17.58
C THR A 144 7.61 2.22 18.11
N ASN A 145 7.44 3.51 18.43
CA ASN A 145 6.16 4.07 18.90
C ASN A 145 5.45 4.89 17.83
N TYR A 146 5.89 4.79 16.58
CA TYR A 146 5.25 5.51 15.48
C TYR A 146 3.78 5.09 15.35
N ASN A 147 2.90 6.08 15.38
CA ASN A 147 1.47 5.89 15.17
C ASN A 147 1.03 6.68 13.92
N TRP A 148 0.85 6.01 12.82
CA TRP A 148 0.48 6.63 11.55
C TRP A 148 -0.86 7.40 11.64
N LYS A 149 -1.80 6.98 12.51
CA LYS A 149 -3.10 7.67 12.70
C LYS A 149 -2.96 9.10 13.26
N GLU A 150 -1.82 9.41 13.87
CA GLU A 150 -1.51 10.76 14.34
C GLU A 150 -0.92 11.67 13.25
N ASN A 151 -0.53 11.09 12.11
CA ASN A 151 -0.02 11.88 11.00
C ASN A 151 -1.18 12.62 10.30
N PRO A 152 -1.12 13.96 10.19
CA PRO A 152 -2.21 14.80 9.67
C PRO A 152 -2.52 14.58 8.17
N ILE A 153 -1.70 13.85 7.43
CA ILE A 153 -2.03 13.50 6.04
C ILE A 153 -3.24 12.54 5.96
N TYR A 154 -3.45 11.70 6.98
CA TYR A 154 -4.55 10.74 7.00
C TYR A 154 -5.84 11.40 7.48
N LYS A 155 -6.77 11.63 6.55
CA LYS A 155 -8.07 12.26 6.82
C LYS A 155 -9.15 11.19 6.86
N SER A 156 -9.97 11.17 7.90
CA SER A 156 -11.09 10.22 8.00
C SER A 156 -12.03 10.33 6.81
N GLY A 157 -12.30 9.21 6.16
CA GLY A 157 -13.23 9.07 5.06
C GLY A 157 -14.60 8.54 5.50
N ASN A 158 -15.55 8.47 4.55
CA ASN A 158 -16.87 7.91 4.80
C ASN A 158 -16.83 6.38 4.74
N ALA A 159 -16.93 5.72 5.89
CA ALA A 159 -16.91 4.27 6.01
C ALA A 159 -18.06 3.55 5.28
N GLU A 160 -19.18 4.23 4.98
CA GLU A 160 -20.32 3.65 4.25
C GLU A 160 -19.99 3.39 2.76
N LEU A 161 -18.95 4.04 2.22
CA LEU A 161 -18.47 3.86 0.86
C LEU A 161 -17.43 2.75 0.72
N ALA A 162 -17.00 2.16 1.84
CA ALA A 162 -15.99 1.11 1.85
C ALA A 162 -16.61 -0.27 1.60
N GLU A 163 -15.93 -1.06 0.77
CA GLU A 163 -16.24 -2.46 0.54
C GLU A 163 -14.94 -3.27 0.60
N VAL A 164 -14.97 -4.42 1.27
CA VAL A 164 -13.87 -5.39 1.28
C VAL A 164 -14.38 -6.75 0.85
N VAL A 165 -13.80 -7.28 -0.22
CA VAL A 165 -14.10 -8.60 -0.76
C VAL A 165 -13.01 -9.58 -0.32
N LEU A 166 -13.36 -10.55 0.50
CA LEU A 166 -12.47 -11.63 0.91
C LEU A 166 -12.53 -12.77 -0.12
N LYS A 167 -11.37 -13.16 -0.65
CA LYS A 167 -11.27 -14.30 -1.56
C LYS A 167 -11.11 -15.58 -0.74
N LYS A 168 -12.02 -16.52 -0.96
CA LYS A 168 -11.92 -17.86 -0.36
C LYS A 168 -10.87 -18.67 -1.13
N ASN A 169 -9.92 -19.23 -0.44
CA ASN A 169 -8.95 -20.19 -0.97
C ASN A 169 -9.62 -21.50 -1.38
#